data_f4e5e7382890ee258f376e13f3fc2046
#
_entry.id   f4e5e7382890ee258f376e13f3fc2046
#
_cell.length_a   1.000
_cell.length_b   1.000
_cell.length_c   1.000
_cell.angle_alpha   90.00
_cell.angle_beta   90.00
_cell.angle_gamma   90.00
#
_symmetry.space_group_name_H-M   'P 1'
#
loop_
_entity.id
_entity.type
_entity.pdbx_description
1 polymer ?
#
loop_
_entity_poly.entity_id
_entity_poly.type
_entity_poly.pdbx_seq_one_letter_code
_entity_poly.pdbx_strand_id
1 'polypeptide(L)'
;MRRVVTTVCVVGGGPTGLALSALLSRLGVASATLERRDAPSTHPRAHFVNARTMEVFRGVDGDLARACVDDAPALAQWRWFRYATSLTNGAALGAVDQFDGAT
;
A
#
# COMPACT_ATOMS: atom_id res chain seq x y z
N MET A 1 -18.96 16.17 24.64
CA MET A 1 -18.98 15.44 23.35
C MET A 1 -18.45 16.40 22.27
N ARG A 2 -17.37 16.03 21.57
CA ARG A 2 -16.79 16.89 20.51
C ARG A 2 -17.52 16.59 19.20
N ARG A 3 -18.18 17.59 18.63
CA ARG A 3 -18.85 17.48 17.32
C ARG A 3 -17.86 17.93 16.24
N VAL A 4 -17.66 17.09 15.22
CA VAL A 4 -16.90 17.43 14.02
C VAL A 4 -17.88 17.50 12.86
N VAL A 5 -17.82 18.59 12.09
CA VAL A 5 -18.58 18.78 10.87
C VAL A 5 -17.59 18.73 9.71
N THR A 6 -17.83 17.84 8.75
CA THR A 6 -16.94 17.63 7.60
C THR A 6 -17.77 17.24 6.38
N THR A 7 -17.19 17.42 5.18
CA THR A 7 -17.85 17.06 3.92
C THR A 7 -17.82 15.55 3.69
N VAL A 8 -16.72 14.89 4.07
CA VAL A 8 -16.52 13.45 3.87
C VAL A 8 -16.08 12.81 5.20
N CYS A 9 -16.69 11.69 5.53
CA CYS A 9 -16.28 10.84 6.64
C CYS A 9 -15.71 9.54 6.09
N VAL A 10 -14.42 9.29 6.35
CA VAL A 10 -13.72 8.04 5.98
C VAL A 10 -13.74 7.11 7.18
N VAL A 11 -14.35 5.94 7.04
CA VAL A 11 -14.41 4.94 8.12
C VAL A 11 -13.36 3.87 7.88
N GLY A 12 -12.35 3.85 8.74
CA GLY A 12 -11.19 2.97 8.72
C GLY A 12 -9.90 3.72 8.36
N GLY A 13 -8.91 3.66 9.26
CA GLY A 13 -7.56 4.24 9.12
C GLY A 13 -6.54 3.26 8.53
N GLY A 14 -6.99 2.28 7.75
CA GLY A 14 -6.09 1.40 7.01
C GLY A 14 -5.49 2.09 5.76
N PRO A 15 -4.61 1.40 5.00
CA PRO A 15 -3.91 1.99 3.85
C PRO A 15 -4.86 2.69 2.86
N THR A 16 -5.99 2.07 2.54
CA THR A 16 -7.00 2.63 1.62
C THR A 16 -7.63 3.90 2.19
N GLY A 17 -8.03 3.88 3.45
CA GLY A 17 -8.67 5.05 4.09
C GLY A 17 -7.70 6.22 4.24
N LEU A 18 -6.45 5.94 4.60
CA LEU A 18 -5.41 6.96 4.70
C LEU A 18 -5.04 7.55 3.33
N ALA A 19 -4.91 6.71 2.29
CA ALA A 19 -4.67 7.17 0.93
C ALA A 19 -5.83 8.05 0.42
N LEU A 20 -7.08 7.65 0.68
CA LEU A 20 -8.25 8.46 0.33
C LEU A 20 -8.23 9.82 1.06
N SER A 21 -7.95 9.81 2.36
CA SER A 21 -7.89 11.05 3.16
C SER A 21 -6.80 12.01 2.65
N ALA A 22 -5.64 11.47 2.27
CA ALA A 22 -4.55 12.25 1.71
C ALA A 22 -4.92 12.85 0.33
N LEU A 23 -5.58 12.06 -0.53
CA LEU A 23 -6.09 12.55 -1.82
C LEU A 23 -7.15 13.64 -1.65
N LEU A 24 -8.11 13.46 -0.73
CA LEU A 24 -9.12 14.47 -0.42
C LEU A 24 -8.49 15.76 0.07
N SER A 25 -7.48 15.67 0.94
CA SER A 25 -6.72 16.83 1.42
C SER A 25 -6.06 17.58 0.27
N ARG A 26 -5.43 16.89 -0.67
CA ARG A 26 -4.83 17.51 -1.87
C ARG A 26 -5.86 18.23 -2.74
N LEU A 27 -7.06 17.67 -2.81
CA LEU A 27 -8.17 18.28 -3.56
C LEU A 27 -8.88 19.40 -2.78
N GLY A 28 -8.41 19.76 -1.57
CA GLY A 28 -9.02 20.78 -0.73
C GLY A 28 -10.35 20.34 -0.12
N VAL A 29 -10.67 19.06 -0.12
CA VAL A 29 -11.92 18.52 0.42
C VAL A 29 -11.75 18.21 1.90
N ALA A 30 -12.53 18.87 2.74
CA ALA A 30 -12.53 18.62 4.17
C ALA A 30 -13.01 17.21 4.47
N SER A 31 -12.19 16.42 5.16
CA SER A 31 -12.52 15.06 5.55
C SER A 31 -12.13 14.75 6.99
N ALA A 32 -12.79 13.75 7.57
CA ALA A 32 -12.42 13.19 8.86
C ALA A 32 -12.29 11.68 8.73
N THR A 33 -11.20 11.13 9.27
CA THR A 33 -10.98 9.69 9.30
C THR A 33 -11.26 9.16 10.70
N LEU A 34 -12.09 8.13 10.77
CA LEU A 34 -12.44 7.43 11.99
C LEU A 34 -11.74 6.06 11.99
N GLU A 35 -10.86 5.84 12.94
CA GLU A 35 -10.23 4.54 13.17
C GLU A 35 -10.63 4.01 14.55
N ARG A 36 -10.95 2.74 14.61
CA ARG A 36 -11.36 2.06 15.83
C ARG A 36 -10.20 1.69 16.75
N ARG A 37 -9.03 1.48 16.19
CA ARG A 37 -7.84 1.05 16.93
C ARG A 37 -6.97 2.25 17.27
N ASP A 38 -6.34 2.18 18.44
CA ASP A 38 -5.42 3.21 18.92
C ASP A 38 -4.00 3.07 18.32
N ALA A 39 -3.71 1.92 17.70
CA ALA A 39 -2.41 1.64 17.09
C ALA A 39 -2.55 0.86 15.77
N PRO A 40 -1.54 0.92 14.89
CA PRO A 40 -1.46 0.10 13.69
C PRO A 40 -1.53 -1.40 14.01
N SER A 41 -1.95 -2.20 13.01
CA SER A 41 -1.96 -3.66 13.15
C SER A 41 -0.53 -4.19 13.26
N THR A 42 -0.27 -5.03 14.26
CA THR A 42 1.02 -5.72 14.42
C THR A 42 1.21 -6.88 13.44
N HIS A 43 0.12 -7.38 12.85
CA HIS A 43 0.17 -8.45 11.86
C HIS A 43 0.07 -7.86 10.44
N PRO A 44 1.02 -8.18 9.56
CA PRO A 44 0.94 -7.79 8.16
C PRO A 44 -0.28 -8.46 7.51
N ARG A 45 -1.06 -7.68 6.76
CA ARG A 45 -2.23 -8.16 6.02
C ARG A 45 -2.05 -8.09 4.51
N ALA A 46 -0.97 -7.49 4.08
CA ALA A 46 -0.52 -7.43 2.71
C ALA A 46 1.01 -7.38 2.70
N HIS A 47 1.62 -7.85 1.64
CA HIS A 47 3.07 -7.88 1.49
C HIS A 47 3.55 -7.24 0.18
N PHE A 48 2.62 -6.75 -0.62
CA PHE A 48 2.93 -6.23 -1.94
C PHE A 48 2.16 -4.95 -2.24
N VAL A 49 2.89 -3.94 -2.70
CA VAL A 49 2.35 -2.69 -3.24
C VAL A 49 2.68 -2.64 -4.72
N ASN A 50 1.66 -2.66 -5.57
CA ASN A 50 1.85 -2.69 -7.02
C ASN A 50 2.22 -1.31 -7.59
N ALA A 51 2.68 -1.30 -8.85
CA ALA A 51 3.12 -0.08 -9.53
C ALA A 51 2.01 1.00 -9.56
N ARG A 52 0.74 0.60 -9.74
CA ARG A 52 -0.38 1.55 -9.74
C ARG A 52 -0.58 2.24 -8.39
N THR A 53 -0.45 1.50 -7.30
CA THR A 53 -0.50 2.09 -5.95
C THR A 53 0.67 3.05 -5.72
N MET A 54 1.86 2.72 -6.22
CA MET A 54 3.02 3.61 -6.15
C MET A 54 2.84 4.89 -6.98
N GLU A 55 2.18 4.82 -8.13
CA GLU A 55 1.79 6.02 -8.88
C GLU A 55 0.84 6.93 -8.09
N VAL A 56 -0.17 6.33 -7.44
CA VAL A 56 -1.09 7.07 -6.57
C VAL A 56 -0.32 7.73 -5.42
N PHE A 57 0.59 7.02 -4.77
CA PHE A 57 1.40 7.56 -3.67
C PHE A 57 2.29 8.72 -4.13
N ARG A 58 2.95 8.61 -5.30
CA ARG A 58 3.69 9.73 -5.90
C ARG A 58 2.77 10.92 -6.20
N GLY A 59 1.56 10.64 -6.66
CA GLY A 59 0.54 11.66 -6.88
C GLY A 59 0.06 12.34 -5.59
N VAL A 60 0.07 11.66 -4.46
CA VAL A 60 -0.26 12.22 -3.13
C VAL A 60 0.92 13.02 -2.58
N ASP A 61 2.07 12.37 -2.48
CA ASP A 61 3.30 12.95 -1.95
C ASP A 61 4.50 12.11 -2.42
N GLY A 62 5.50 12.78 -3.03
CA GLY A 62 6.72 12.11 -3.49
C GLY A 62 7.54 11.46 -2.36
N ASP A 63 7.54 12.06 -1.17
CA ASP A 63 8.25 11.52 -0.01
C ASP A 63 7.56 10.28 0.55
N LEU A 64 6.23 10.19 0.48
CA LEU A 64 5.49 8.97 0.83
C LEU A 64 5.90 7.80 -0.07
N ALA A 65 5.96 8.01 -1.37
CA ALA A 65 6.38 6.96 -2.31
C ALA A 65 7.83 6.55 -2.10
N ARG A 66 8.72 7.51 -1.81
CA ARG A 66 10.12 7.24 -1.47
C ARG A 66 10.25 6.42 -0.20
N ALA A 67 9.56 6.80 0.88
CA ALA A 67 9.56 6.05 2.13
C ALA A 67 9.12 4.60 1.94
N CYS A 68 8.11 4.34 1.09
CA CYS A 68 7.70 2.97 0.75
C CYS A 68 8.80 2.16 0.05
N VAL A 69 9.62 2.80 -0.81
CA VAL A 69 10.73 2.15 -1.50
C VAL A 69 11.89 1.90 -0.52
N ASP A 70 12.20 2.87 0.31
CA ASP A 70 13.32 2.79 1.26
C ASP A 70 13.08 1.74 2.35
N ASP A 71 11.82 1.51 2.73
CA ASP A 71 11.41 0.48 3.71
C ASP A 71 11.21 -0.91 3.07
N ALA A 72 11.24 -1.01 1.75
CA ALA A 72 11.05 -2.26 1.04
C ALA A 72 12.34 -3.11 1.03
N PRO A 73 12.23 -4.46 1.09
CA PRO A 73 13.35 -5.34 0.84
C PRO A 73 13.94 -5.10 -0.55
N ALA A 74 15.24 -5.42 -0.72
CA ALA A 74 15.89 -5.30 -2.01
C ALA A 74 15.10 -6.01 -3.12
N LEU A 75 14.89 -5.31 -4.23
CA LEU A 75 14.09 -5.79 -5.37
C LEU A 75 14.46 -7.21 -5.83
N ALA A 76 15.77 -7.53 -5.80
CA ALA A 76 16.26 -8.87 -6.18
C ALA A 76 15.65 -10.02 -5.37
N GLN A 77 15.20 -9.76 -4.15
CA GLN A 77 14.59 -10.76 -3.26
C GLN A 77 13.12 -11.02 -3.59
N TRP A 78 12.44 -10.05 -4.18
CA TRP A 78 10.98 -10.06 -4.39
C TRP A 78 10.57 -9.98 -5.87
N ARG A 79 11.52 -9.91 -6.76
CA ARG A 79 11.31 -9.71 -8.19
C ARG A 79 10.52 -10.85 -8.84
N TRP A 80 10.77 -12.10 -8.43
CA TRP A 80 10.28 -13.28 -9.11
C TRP A 80 9.11 -13.94 -8.38
N PHE A 81 7.97 -14.04 -9.04
CA PHE A 81 6.93 -14.99 -8.65
C PHE A 81 7.21 -16.33 -9.29
N ARG A 82 7.50 -17.32 -8.46
CA ARG A 82 7.80 -18.69 -8.89
C ARG A 82 6.58 -19.57 -8.69
N TYR A 83 6.21 -20.29 -9.74
CA TYR A 83 5.11 -21.24 -9.73
C TYR A 83 5.68 -22.64 -9.69
N ALA A 84 5.16 -23.48 -8.80
CA ALA A 84 5.56 -24.86 -8.64
C ALA A 84 4.36 -25.72 -8.24
N THR A 85 4.45 -27.02 -8.45
CA THR A 85 3.39 -27.97 -8.06
C THR A 85 3.30 -28.16 -6.55
N SER A 86 4.37 -27.92 -5.80
CA SER A 86 4.38 -27.82 -4.35
C SER A 86 5.56 -26.95 -3.87
N LEU A 87 5.51 -26.47 -2.62
CA LEU A 87 6.54 -25.60 -2.07
C LEU A 87 7.85 -26.31 -1.71
N THR A 88 7.80 -27.60 -1.39
CA THR A 88 8.97 -28.33 -0.88
C THR A 88 9.67 -29.17 -1.96
N ASN A 89 8.94 -29.97 -2.72
CA ASN A 89 9.50 -30.91 -3.68
C ASN A 89 8.78 -30.84 -5.05
N GLY A 90 8.12 -29.72 -5.33
CA GLY A 90 7.34 -29.56 -6.56
C GLY A 90 8.21 -29.28 -7.78
N ALA A 91 7.72 -29.75 -8.93
CA ALA A 91 8.29 -29.36 -10.21
C ALA A 91 8.04 -27.86 -10.46
N ALA A 92 9.04 -27.16 -10.96
CA ALA A 92 8.89 -25.76 -11.37
C ALA A 92 7.98 -25.70 -12.61
N LEU A 93 6.95 -24.85 -12.55
CA LEU A 93 6.02 -24.61 -13.66
C LEU A 93 6.40 -23.35 -14.45
N GLY A 94 7.06 -22.39 -13.80
CA GLY A 94 7.48 -21.13 -14.42
C GLY A 94 7.82 -20.07 -13.41
N ALA A 95 8.26 -18.94 -13.93
CA ALA A 95 8.51 -17.73 -13.14
C ALA A 95 8.06 -16.49 -13.91
N VAL A 96 7.51 -15.52 -13.21
CA VAL A 96 7.11 -14.22 -13.77
C VAL A 96 7.89 -13.13 -13.07
N ASP A 97 8.53 -12.27 -13.85
CA ASP A 97 9.15 -11.06 -13.36
C ASP A 97 8.08 -10.00 -13.09
N GLN A 98 7.89 -9.64 -11.82
CA GLN A 98 6.89 -8.65 -11.42
C GLN A 98 7.28 -7.22 -11.80
N PHE A 99 8.53 -7.01 -12.15
CA PHE A 99 9.11 -5.70 -12.43
C PHE A 99 9.79 -5.69 -13.80
N ASP A 100 9.22 -6.41 -14.78
CA ASP A 100 9.73 -6.43 -16.15
C ASP A 100 9.91 -5.01 -16.69
N GLY A 101 11.15 -4.68 -17.08
CA GLY A 101 11.52 -3.33 -17.51
C GLY A 101 11.90 -2.35 -16.41
N ALA A 102 11.81 -2.69 -15.12
CA ALA A 102 12.35 -1.86 -14.04
C ALA A 102 13.82 -2.25 -13.79
N THR A 103 14.74 -1.39 -14.18
CA THR A 103 16.18 -1.45 -13.85
C THR A 103 16.50 -0.53 -12.69
#